data_9ffae83d0c70d010d04d4c312f058ace
#
_entry.id   9ffae83d0c70d010d04d4c312f058ace
#
_cell.length_a   1.000
_cell.length_b   1.000
_cell.length_c   1.000
_cell.angle_alpha   90.00
_cell.angle_beta   90.00
_cell.angle_gamma   90.00
#
_symmetry.space_group_name_H-M   'P 1'
#
loop_
_entity.id
_entity.type
_entity.pdbx_description
1 polymer ?
#
loop_
_entity_poly.entity_id
_entity_poly.type
_entity_poly.pdbx_seq_one_letter_code
_entity_poly.pdbx_strand_id
1 'polypeptide(L)'
;MRLTEGHAGARVLAFGGYQPARVVTNDELSQTVETSDEWIQSRVGIASRRIAGPDETVGDMAVQAGGKALAASGLSPADVDLVIVATCTPEVQIPNVAAGVAKRLGIVAPGAYDLNAACAGFCYALANAADAVRTGTARNALVIGAEKLSQWIDWTDRSTCIIFADGAGAAIVGPADEDAPGIGPVFWGSDGDLADKIYIENRNSFIIQEGQAVFRWATSALAPIALKACEKAGVDPSELAAFIPHQANLRIVEAIARKLGAPQAIVANDIVTAGNTSSASIPLALSRMLERGEIPSGSHALLIGFGAGMCYAAQVITVP
;
A
#
# COMPACT_ATOMS: atom_id res chain seq x y z
N MET A 1 -24.08 3.15 29.73
CA MET A 1 -23.02 2.93 28.73
C MET A 1 -22.28 4.25 28.62
N ARG A 2 -20.94 4.24 28.71
CA ARG A 2 -20.12 5.44 28.47
C ARG A 2 -19.55 5.32 27.06
N LEU A 3 -19.54 6.44 26.33
CA LEU A 3 -18.83 6.54 25.07
C LEU A 3 -17.35 6.87 25.34
N THR A 4 -16.46 6.39 24.49
CA THR A 4 -15.05 6.80 24.51
C THR A 4 -14.94 8.25 24.07
N GLU A 5 -14.06 9.02 24.71
CA GLU A 5 -13.68 10.34 24.20
C GLU A 5 -12.72 10.13 23.04
N GLY A 6 -13.13 10.60 21.86
CA GLY A 6 -12.33 10.52 20.63
C GLY A 6 -11.44 11.75 20.44
N HIS A 7 -10.76 11.77 19.32
CA HIS A 7 -9.90 12.89 18.89
C HIS A 7 -10.53 13.62 17.70
N ALA A 8 -10.26 14.92 17.59
CA ALA A 8 -10.79 15.76 16.50
C ALA A 8 -10.31 15.29 15.12
N GLY A 9 -9.08 14.78 15.04
CA GLY A 9 -8.47 14.27 13.81
C GLY A 9 -7.53 13.11 14.05
N ALA A 10 -7.04 12.54 12.95
CA ALA A 10 -5.97 11.57 12.93
C ALA A 10 -4.91 11.99 11.92
N ARG A 11 -3.63 11.71 12.19
CA ARG A 11 -2.52 11.99 11.28
C ARG A 11 -1.55 10.83 11.20
N VAL A 12 -0.82 10.78 10.10
CA VAL A 12 0.34 9.90 10.02
C VAL A 12 1.52 10.56 10.75
N LEU A 13 2.17 9.82 11.63
CA LEU A 13 3.32 10.28 12.40
C LEU A 13 4.64 9.91 11.71
N ALA A 14 4.70 8.76 11.07
CA ALA A 14 5.88 8.26 10.39
C ALA A 14 5.53 7.14 9.39
N PHE A 15 6.44 6.92 8.44
CA PHE A 15 6.45 5.76 7.54
C PHE A 15 7.70 4.91 7.74
N GLY A 16 7.65 3.65 7.33
CA GLY A 16 8.78 2.75 7.27
C GLY A 16 8.61 1.75 6.13
N GLY A 17 9.68 1.43 5.44
CA GLY A 17 9.66 0.52 4.29
C GLY A 17 10.67 -0.61 4.42
N TYR A 18 10.35 -1.75 3.84
CA TYR A 18 11.24 -2.90 3.73
C TYR A 18 11.09 -3.59 2.38
N GLN A 19 12.21 -3.97 1.81
CA GLN A 19 12.27 -4.86 0.65
C GLN A 19 13.28 -5.97 0.86
N PRO A 20 13.00 -7.18 0.37
CA PRO A 20 13.94 -8.28 0.36
C PRO A 20 15.27 -7.92 -0.33
N ALA A 21 16.34 -8.59 0.08
CA ALA A 21 17.68 -8.30 -0.44
C ALA A 21 17.87 -8.75 -1.90
N ARG A 22 17.21 -9.86 -2.33
CA ARG A 22 17.35 -10.40 -3.68
C ARG A 22 16.71 -9.51 -4.72
N VAL A 23 17.50 -9.03 -5.68
CA VAL A 23 17.05 -8.33 -6.88
C VAL A 23 16.91 -9.33 -8.01
N VAL A 24 15.77 -9.33 -8.68
CA VAL A 24 15.54 -10.08 -9.92
C VAL A 24 15.41 -9.07 -11.06
N THR A 25 16.32 -9.15 -12.04
CA THR A 25 16.32 -8.29 -13.22
C THR A 25 15.44 -8.86 -14.33
N ASN A 26 15.13 -8.03 -15.33
CA ASN A 26 14.42 -8.49 -16.51
C ASN A 26 15.27 -9.50 -17.33
N ASP A 27 16.61 -9.32 -17.35
CA ASP A 27 17.52 -10.27 -18.01
C ASP A 27 17.50 -11.65 -17.33
N GLU A 28 17.37 -11.69 -15.98
CA GLU A 28 17.19 -12.96 -15.26
C GLU A 28 15.88 -13.65 -15.66
N LEU A 29 14.77 -12.90 -15.76
CA LEU A 29 13.48 -13.44 -16.21
C LEU A 29 13.50 -13.93 -17.65
N SER A 30 14.26 -13.29 -18.53
CA SER A 30 14.40 -13.72 -19.93
C SER A 30 15.04 -15.09 -20.12
N GLN A 31 15.68 -15.63 -19.06
CA GLN A 31 16.22 -16.98 -19.06
C GLN A 31 15.14 -18.06 -18.82
N THR A 32 13.98 -17.68 -18.29
CA THR A 32 12.90 -18.60 -17.92
C THR A 32 11.65 -18.45 -18.78
N VAL A 33 11.38 -17.24 -19.27
CA VAL A 33 10.23 -16.96 -20.15
C VAL A 33 10.66 -16.14 -21.35
N GLU A 34 9.95 -16.30 -22.47
CA GLU A 34 10.21 -15.55 -23.71
C GLU A 34 9.88 -14.07 -23.54
N THR A 35 10.86 -13.26 -23.15
CA THR A 35 10.73 -11.82 -22.89
C THR A 35 12.08 -11.10 -23.06
N SER A 36 12.08 -9.77 -22.92
CA SER A 36 13.29 -8.95 -22.86
C SER A 36 13.09 -7.77 -21.91
N ASP A 37 14.19 -7.16 -21.47
CA ASP A 37 14.13 -5.95 -20.64
C ASP A 37 13.32 -4.83 -21.33
N GLU A 38 13.59 -4.57 -22.61
CA GLU A 38 12.87 -3.57 -23.41
C GLU A 38 11.36 -3.87 -23.49
N TRP A 39 11.00 -5.14 -23.69
CA TRP A 39 9.59 -5.54 -23.77
C TRP A 39 8.89 -5.33 -22.43
N ILE A 40 9.49 -5.76 -21.32
CA ILE A 40 8.91 -5.60 -19.97
C ILE A 40 8.75 -4.12 -19.62
N GLN A 41 9.80 -3.31 -19.83
CA GLN A 41 9.74 -1.88 -19.54
C GLN A 41 8.67 -1.18 -20.41
N SER A 42 8.55 -1.51 -21.69
CA SER A 42 7.51 -0.92 -22.57
C SER A 42 6.09 -1.29 -22.15
N ARG A 43 5.88 -2.43 -21.48
CA ARG A 43 4.56 -2.93 -21.08
C ARG A 43 4.14 -2.48 -19.68
N VAL A 44 5.06 -2.52 -18.73
CA VAL A 44 4.75 -2.30 -17.31
C VAL A 44 5.63 -1.26 -16.63
N GLY A 45 6.75 -0.85 -17.26
CA GLY A 45 7.69 0.12 -16.71
C GLY A 45 8.63 -0.43 -15.64
N ILE A 46 8.69 -1.76 -15.44
CA ILE A 46 9.47 -2.39 -14.38
C ILE A 46 10.85 -2.80 -14.93
N ALA A 47 11.92 -2.29 -14.33
CA ALA A 47 13.30 -2.67 -14.64
C ALA A 47 13.80 -3.82 -13.75
N SER A 48 13.34 -3.87 -12.49
CA SER A 48 13.67 -4.94 -11.55
C SER A 48 12.58 -5.12 -10.50
N ARG A 49 12.65 -6.22 -9.74
CA ARG A 49 11.79 -6.49 -8.59
C ARG A 49 12.59 -7.13 -7.47
N ARG A 50 12.02 -7.08 -6.25
CA ARG A 50 12.60 -7.72 -5.10
C ARG A 50 11.79 -8.95 -4.74
N ILE A 51 12.46 -10.05 -4.43
CA ILE A 51 11.84 -11.33 -4.13
C ILE A 51 12.36 -11.82 -2.78
N ALA A 52 11.46 -12.16 -1.88
CA ALA A 52 11.75 -12.70 -0.56
C ALA A 52 12.41 -14.08 -0.66
N GLY A 53 13.31 -14.35 0.27
CA GLY A 53 13.89 -15.68 0.41
C GLY A 53 12.82 -16.74 0.76
N PRO A 54 13.12 -18.04 0.58
CA PRO A 54 12.15 -19.10 0.84
C PRO A 54 11.62 -19.06 2.28
N ASP A 55 12.47 -18.76 3.25
CA ASP A 55 12.15 -18.72 4.67
C ASP A 55 11.72 -17.32 5.16
N GLU A 56 11.78 -16.29 4.31
CA GLU A 56 11.37 -14.93 4.64
C GLU A 56 9.86 -14.78 4.46
N THR A 57 9.15 -14.60 5.57
CA THR A 57 7.69 -14.56 5.62
C THR A 57 7.13 -13.15 5.44
N VAL A 58 5.82 -13.04 5.15
CA VAL A 58 5.07 -11.77 5.22
C VAL A 58 5.25 -11.12 6.59
N GLY A 59 5.17 -11.92 7.66
CA GLY A 59 5.40 -11.45 9.03
C GLY A 59 6.81 -10.90 9.27
N ASP A 60 7.85 -11.48 8.65
CA ASP A 60 9.23 -10.97 8.75
C ASP A 60 9.35 -9.58 8.11
N MET A 61 8.85 -9.44 6.89
CA MET A 61 8.86 -8.16 6.18
C MET A 61 8.03 -7.10 6.90
N ALA A 62 6.85 -7.48 7.43
CA ALA A 62 5.99 -6.60 8.22
C ALA A 62 6.68 -6.08 9.48
N VAL A 63 7.41 -6.93 10.19
CA VAL A 63 8.20 -6.53 11.38
C VAL A 63 9.28 -5.53 11.01
N GLN A 64 9.98 -5.73 9.89
CA GLN A 64 11.03 -4.79 9.44
C GLN A 64 10.45 -3.41 9.10
N ALA A 65 9.37 -3.36 8.31
CA ALA A 65 8.74 -2.10 7.95
C ALA A 65 8.08 -1.41 9.17
N GLY A 66 7.34 -2.18 9.98
CA GLY A 66 6.68 -1.68 11.19
C GLY A 66 7.67 -1.18 12.23
N GLY A 67 8.79 -1.88 12.42
CA GLY A 67 9.87 -1.46 13.32
C GLY A 67 10.51 -0.13 12.90
N LYS A 68 10.73 0.08 11.60
CA LYS A 68 11.23 1.36 11.08
C LYS A 68 10.22 2.49 11.27
N ALA A 69 8.93 2.25 10.98
CA ALA A 69 7.89 3.25 11.19
C ALA A 69 7.76 3.64 12.68
N LEU A 70 7.80 2.65 13.57
CA LEU A 70 7.76 2.86 15.01
C LEU A 70 8.97 3.66 15.49
N ALA A 71 10.17 3.30 15.07
CA ALA A 71 11.38 4.04 15.42
C ALA A 71 11.36 5.49 14.92
N ALA A 72 10.89 5.71 13.69
CA ALA A 72 10.80 7.05 13.10
C ALA A 72 9.72 7.93 13.77
N SER A 73 8.67 7.33 14.33
CA SER A 73 7.61 8.07 15.03
C SER A 73 8.01 8.62 16.40
N GLY A 74 9.09 8.10 16.99
CA GLY A 74 9.52 8.42 18.35
C GLY A 74 8.67 7.78 19.45
N LEU A 75 7.66 6.97 19.08
CA LEU A 75 6.84 6.23 20.03
C LEU A 75 7.54 4.95 20.51
N SER A 76 7.20 4.53 21.72
CA SER A 76 7.58 3.20 22.23
C SER A 76 6.54 2.15 21.81
N PRO A 77 6.89 0.85 21.85
CA PRO A 77 5.90 -0.22 21.62
C PRO A 77 4.70 -0.16 22.57
N ALA A 78 4.87 0.38 23.79
CA ALA A 78 3.79 0.51 24.77
C ALA A 78 2.76 1.58 24.42
N ASP A 79 3.07 2.48 23.47
CA ASP A 79 2.19 3.55 23.03
C ASP A 79 1.25 3.12 21.89
N VAL A 80 1.39 1.88 21.37
CA VAL A 80 0.60 1.36 20.24
C VAL A 80 -0.52 0.46 20.73
N ASP A 81 -1.77 0.85 20.45
CA ASP A 81 -2.97 0.15 20.91
C ASP A 81 -3.58 -0.77 19.84
N LEU A 82 -3.24 -0.55 18.57
CA LEU A 82 -3.83 -1.25 17.44
C LEU A 82 -2.76 -1.58 16.40
N VAL A 83 -2.77 -2.82 15.89
CA VAL A 83 -1.93 -3.27 14.77
C VAL A 83 -2.83 -3.84 13.68
N ILE A 84 -2.76 -3.27 12.48
CA ILE A 84 -3.49 -3.73 11.29
C ILE A 84 -2.47 -4.13 10.23
N VAL A 85 -2.54 -5.37 9.75
CA VAL A 85 -1.75 -5.83 8.61
C VAL A 85 -2.65 -6.02 7.40
N ALA A 86 -2.47 -5.19 6.38
CA ALA A 86 -3.10 -5.36 5.08
C ALA A 86 -2.27 -6.35 4.27
N THR A 87 -2.84 -7.53 4.02
CA THR A 87 -2.21 -8.59 3.23
C THR A 87 -3.24 -9.50 2.57
N CYS A 88 -2.94 -9.98 1.37
CA CYS A 88 -3.67 -11.05 0.70
C CYS A 88 -2.81 -12.32 0.53
N THR A 89 -1.58 -12.31 1.06
CA THR A 89 -0.60 -13.41 0.90
C THR A 89 -0.09 -14.00 2.22
N PRO A 90 -0.93 -14.12 3.29
CA PRO A 90 -0.47 -14.72 4.52
C PRO A 90 -0.15 -16.21 4.30
N GLU A 91 0.93 -16.70 4.90
CA GLU A 91 1.35 -18.11 4.80
C GLU A 91 0.31 -19.05 5.42
N VAL A 92 -0.37 -18.59 6.47
CA VAL A 92 -1.41 -19.35 7.16
C VAL A 92 -2.68 -18.51 7.30
N GLN A 93 -3.82 -19.18 7.32
CA GLN A 93 -5.10 -18.51 7.49
C GLN A 93 -5.39 -18.15 8.96
N ILE A 94 -4.88 -18.95 9.89
CA ILE A 94 -5.02 -18.79 11.35
C ILE A 94 -3.70 -19.23 12.01
N PRO A 95 -3.14 -18.44 12.93
CA PRO A 95 -3.57 -17.12 13.40
C PRO A 95 -3.29 -16.00 12.39
N ASN A 96 -3.80 -14.78 12.67
CA ASN A 96 -3.49 -13.60 11.86
C ASN A 96 -2.00 -13.20 11.96
N VAL A 97 -1.49 -12.50 10.95
CA VAL A 97 -0.10 -12.01 10.89
C VAL A 97 0.10 -10.90 11.92
N ALA A 98 -0.88 -10.01 12.10
CA ALA A 98 -0.79 -8.82 12.95
C ALA A 98 -0.42 -9.12 14.40
N ALA A 99 -1.01 -10.17 15.00
CA ALA A 99 -0.68 -10.56 16.38
C ALA A 99 0.76 -11.04 16.54
N GLY A 100 1.28 -11.78 15.55
CA GLY A 100 2.68 -12.21 15.49
C GLY A 100 3.66 -11.04 15.35
N VAL A 101 3.30 -10.08 14.48
CA VAL A 101 4.07 -8.85 14.28
C VAL A 101 4.10 -8.01 15.56
N ALA A 102 2.95 -7.79 16.20
CA ALA A 102 2.85 -7.04 17.46
C ALA A 102 3.78 -7.62 18.54
N LYS A 103 3.71 -8.95 18.75
CA LYS A 103 4.58 -9.65 19.70
C LYS A 103 6.06 -9.42 19.40
N ARG A 104 6.47 -9.53 18.14
CA ARG A 104 7.87 -9.40 17.72
C ARG A 104 8.40 -7.97 17.84
N LEU A 105 7.53 -6.96 17.71
CA LEU A 105 7.83 -5.55 17.93
C LEU A 105 7.78 -5.15 19.42
N GLY A 106 7.40 -6.05 20.31
CA GLY A 106 7.28 -5.76 21.75
C GLY A 106 6.02 -4.96 22.11
N ILE A 107 5.04 -4.88 21.21
CA ILE A 107 3.74 -4.23 21.47
C ILE A 107 2.91 -5.17 22.33
N VAL A 108 2.47 -4.68 23.51
CA VAL A 108 1.82 -5.51 24.53
C VAL A 108 0.31 -5.41 24.42
N ALA A 109 -0.34 -6.54 24.14
CA ALA A 109 -1.80 -6.69 24.11
C ALA A 109 -2.60 -5.66 23.28
N PRO A 110 -2.13 -5.29 22.07
CA PRO A 110 -2.91 -4.41 21.21
C PRO A 110 -4.15 -5.13 20.65
N GLY A 111 -5.13 -4.38 20.15
CA GLY A 111 -6.03 -4.91 19.13
C GLY A 111 -5.19 -5.30 17.90
N ALA A 112 -5.38 -6.52 17.35
CA ALA A 112 -4.56 -6.98 16.22
C ALA A 112 -5.41 -7.80 15.24
N TYR A 113 -5.40 -7.40 13.96
CA TYR A 113 -6.11 -8.14 12.90
C TYR A 113 -5.48 -7.90 11.53
N ASP A 114 -5.71 -8.87 10.63
CA ASP A 114 -5.37 -8.74 9.22
C ASP A 114 -6.58 -8.22 8.43
N LEU A 115 -6.31 -7.42 7.40
CA LEU A 115 -7.31 -6.89 6.48
C LEU A 115 -6.95 -7.30 5.06
N ASN A 116 -7.92 -7.85 4.33
CA ASN A 116 -7.76 -8.17 2.92
C ASN A 116 -8.71 -7.33 2.05
N ALA A 117 -8.15 -6.37 1.33
CA ALA A 117 -8.74 -5.64 0.22
C ALA A 117 -7.75 -5.59 -0.95
N ALA A 118 -6.98 -6.68 -1.12
CA ALA A 118 -5.92 -6.83 -2.10
C ALA A 118 -5.01 -5.59 -2.15
N CYS A 119 -4.67 -5.11 -3.34
CA CYS A 119 -3.77 -3.96 -3.51
C CYS A 119 -4.32 -2.62 -2.95
N ALA A 120 -5.63 -2.52 -2.67
CA ALA A 120 -6.23 -1.37 -1.98
C ALA A 120 -6.05 -1.45 -0.45
N GLY A 121 -5.58 -2.59 0.07
CA GLY A 121 -5.60 -2.95 1.49
C GLY A 121 -4.98 -1.90 2.41
N PHE A 122 -3.85 -1.29 2.02
CA PHE A 122 -3.23 -0.25 2.85
C PHE A 122 -4.14 0.98 3.04
N CYS A 123 -4.78 1.47 1.98
CA CYS A 123 -5.68 2.63 2.10
C CYS A 123 -6.93 2.32 2.93
N TYR A 124 -7.47 1.09 2.82
CA TYR A 124 -8.54 0.62 3.70
C TYR A 124 -8.07 0.53 5.16
N ALA A 125 -6.91 -0.04 5.42
CA ALA A 125 -6.35 -0.17 6.77
C ALA A 125 -6.04 1.21 7.38
N LEU A 126 -5.51 2.14 6.58
CA LEU A 126 -5.23 3.52 7.01
C LEU A 126 -6.52 4.25 7.40
N ALA A 127 -7.61 4.08 6.64
CA ALA A 127 -8.91 4.63 6.98
C ALA A 127 -9.46 4.04 8.29
N ASN A 128 -9.39 2.71 8.46
CA ASN A 128 -9.80 2.05 9.71
C ASN A 128 -9.00 2.53 10.94
N ALA A 129 -7.68 2.69 10.78
CA ALA A 129 -6.83 3.21 11.84
C ALA A 129 -7.17 4.66 12.20
N ALA A 130 -7.40 5.51 11.18
CA ALA A 130 -7.81 6.89 11.39
C ALA A 130 -9.15 6.98 12.14
N ASP A 131 -10.11 6.14 11.80
CA ASP A 131 -11.41 6.08 12.46
C ASP A 131 -11.29 5.53 13.89
N ALA A 132 -10.43 4.53 14.13
CA ALA A 132 -10.15 4.04 15.48
C ALA A 132 -9.54 5.12 16.37
N VAL A 133 -8.66 5.96 15.84
CA VAL A 133 -8.07 7.10 16.57
C VAL A 133 -9.13 8.18 16.81
N ARG A 134 -9.89 8.58 15.80
CA ARG A 134 -10.95 9.58 15.92
C ARG A 134 -12.01 9.20 16.94
N THR A 135 -12.38 7.92 17.00
CA THR A 135 -13.39 7.40 17.94
C THR A 135 -12.83 7.12 19.34
N GLY A 136 -11.52 7.24 19.56
CA GLY A 136 -10.86 6.91 20.82
C GLY A 136 -10.78 5.42 21.13
N THR A 137 -11.02 4.55 20.13
CA THR A 137 -10.83 3.10 20.26
C THR A 137 -9.35 2.74 20.37
N ALA A 138 -8.49 3.49 19.71
CA ALA A 138 -7.05 3.45 19.84
C ALA A 138 -6.49 4.88 19.92
N ARG A 139 -5.39 5.08 20.64
CA ARG A 139 -4.64 6.33 20.59
C ARG A 139 -3.66 6.33 19.43
N ASN A 140 -2.89 5.24 19.31
CA ASN A 140 -1.97 5.07 18.19
C ASN A 140 -2.16 3.72 17.56
N ALA A 141 -2.08 3.68 16.23
CA ALA A 141 -2.20 2.48 15.43
C ALA A 141 -0.97 2.29 14.52
N LEU A 142 -0.49 1.07 14.42
CA LEU A 142 0.49 0.65 13.43
C LEU A 142 -0.26 -0.01 12.27
N VAL A 143 -0.15 0.56 11.08
CA VAL A 143 -0.75 0.08 9.84
C VAL A 143 0.35 -0.42 8.92
N ILE A 144 0.25 -1.65 8.46
CA ILE A 144 1.27 -2.29 7.62
C ILE A 144 0.61 -2.86 6.36
N GLY A 145 1.17 -2.59 5.20
CA GLY A 145 0.94 -3.37 3.99
C GLY A 145 2.13 -4.31 3.78
N ALA A 146 1.91 -5.60 3.68
CA ALA A 146 2.98 -6.58 3.53
C ALA A 146 2.56 -7.75 2.63
N GLU A 147 3.37 -8.06 1.62
CA GLU A 147 3.02 -9.09 0.63
C GLU A 147 4.22 -9.92 0.19
N LYS A 148 4.00 -11.22 0.03
CA LYS A 148 4.91 -12.17 -0.63
C LYS A 148 4.20 -12.78 -1.83
N LEU A 149 4.02 -11.98 -2.88
CA LEU A 149 3.32 -12.41 -4.09
C LEU A 149 4.11 -13.44 -4.90
N SER A 150 5.44 -13.47 -4.72
CA SER A 150 6.33 -14.40 -5.42
C SER A 150 5.97 -15.88 -5.22
N GLN A 151 5.33 -16.23 -4.10
CA GLN A 151 4.85 -17.60 -3.81
C GLN A 151 3.55 -17.97 -4.56
N TRP A 152 2.87 -16.97 -5.15
CA TRP A 152 1.59 -17.13 -5.84
C TRP A 152 1.70 -16.91 -7.34
N ILE A 153 2.93 -16.83 -7.88
CA ILE A 153 3.22 -16.60 -9.29
C ILE A 153 3.59 -17.92 -9.96
N ASP A 154 2.99 -18.17 -11.13
CA ASP A 154 3.55 -19.12 -12.09
C ASP A 154 4.71 -18.44 -12.81
N TRP A 155 5.94 -18.83 -12.48
CA TRP A 155 7.15 -18.27 -13.07
C TRP A 155 7.33 -18.64 -14.55
N THR A 156 6.46 -19.48 -15.11
CA THR A 156 6.40 -19.81 -16.55
C THR A 156 5.35 -18.97 -17.29
N ASP A 157 4.49 -18.24 -16.56
CA ASP A 157 3.52 -17.32 -17.14
C ASP A 157 4.09 -15.91 -17.26
N ARG A 158 4.49 -15.54 -18.50
CA ARG A 158 4.99 -14.19 -18.80
C ARG A 158 4.02 -13.06 -18.45
N SER A 159 2.72 -13.31 -18.38
CA SER A 159 1.73 -12.26 -18.12
C SER A 159 1.72 -11.77 -16.68
N THR A 160 2.21 -12.58 -15.76
CA THR A 160 2.19 -12.29 -14.32
C THR A 160 3.59 -12.20 -13.69
N CYS A 161 4.54 -13.07 -14.07
CA CYS A 161 5.87 -13.13 -13.46
C CYS A 161 6.71 -11.85 -13.64
N ILE A 162 6.40 -11.03 -14.65
CA ILE A 162 7.08 -9.75 -14.90
C ILE A 162 6.59 -8.61 -14.03
N ILE A 163 5.45 -8.78 -13.32
CA ILE A 163 4.73 -7.69 -12.64
C ILE A 163 5.01 -7.69 -11.15
N PHE A 164 4.72 -8.80 -10.48
CA PHE A 164 4.62 -8.87 -9.04
C PHE A 164 5.96 -9.00 -8.33
N ALA A 165 5.98 -8.53 -7.09
CA ALA A 165 7.15 -8.49 -6.23
C ALA A 165 6.75 -8.59 -4.74
N ASP A 166 7.75 -8.71 -3.88
CA ASP A 166 7.58 -8.83 -2.43
C ASP A 166 8.08 -7.56 -1.72
N GLY A 167 7.46 -7.27 -0.58
CA GLY A 167 7.85 -6.14 0.24
C GLY A 167 6.84 -5.78 1.31
N ALA A 168 7.20 -4.82 2.13
CA ALA A 168 6.34 -4.25 3.15
C ALA A 168 6.55 -2.74 3.28
N GLY A 169 5.48 -2.05 3.64
CA GLY A 169 5.51 -0.65 4.03
C GLY A 169 4.56 -0.43 5.21
N ALA A 170 4.87 0.50 6.08
CA ALA A 170 4.12 0.74 7.30
C ALA A 170 3.96 2.23 7.58
N ALA A 171 2.93 2.56 8.35
CA ALA A 171 2.67 3.89 8.89
C ALA A 171 2.26 3.80 10.36
N ILE A 172 2.68 4.78 11.16
CA ILE A 172 2.10 5.02 12.49
C ILE A 172 1.07 6.12 12.36
N VAL A 173 -0.13 5.84 12.86
CA VAL A 173 -1.25 6.78 12.93
C VAL A 173 -1.49 7.15 14.36
N GLY A 174 -1.62 8.45 14.64
CA GLY A 174 -1.90 8.99 15.96
C GLY A 174 -2.88 10.14 15.90
N PRO A 175 -3.21 10.76 17.06
CA PRO A 175 -4.13 11.89 17.12
C PRO A 175 -3.60 13.10 16.36
N ALA A 176 -4.52 13.88 15.83
CA ALA A 176 -4.26 15.18 15.24
C ALA A 176 -5.16 16.23 15.92
N ASP A 177 -4.69 17.47 15.93
CA ASP A 177 -5.45 18.62 16.41
C ASP A 177 -6.56 18.99 15.41
N GLU A 178 -7.58 19.70 15.89
CA GLU A 178 -8.74 20.10 15.11
C GLU A 178 -8.36 20.98 13.91
N ASP A 179 -7.36 21.84 14.10
CA ASP A 179 -6.86 22.77 13.09
C ASP A 179 -5.85 22.16 12.11
N ALA A 180 -5.44 20.92 12.33
CA ALA A 180 -4.45 20.23 11.50
C ALA A 180 -4.80 18.73 11.27
N PRO A 181 -5.97 18.43 10.69
CA PRO A 181 -6.33 17.04 10.39
C PRO A 181 -5.36 16.47 9.37
N GLY A 182 -4.62 15.42 9.76
CA GLY A 182 -3.56 14.88 8.90
C GLY A 182 -4.02 13.80 7.91
N ILE A 183 -5.18 13.16 8.13
CA ILE A 183 -5.77 12.15 7.25
C ILE A 183 -7.18 12.58 6.89
N GLY A 184 -7.40 12.88 5.62
CA GLY A 184 -8.70 13.26 5.09
C GLY A 184 -9.69 12.09 5.04
N PRO A 185 -10.98 12.39 4.78
CA PRO A 185 -12.00 11.37 4.62
C PRO A 185 -11.67 10.44 3.44
N VAL A 186 -11.83 9.13 3.64
CA VAL A 186 -11.65 8.16 2.57
C VAL A 186 -12.80 8.22 1.56
N PHE A 187 -12.47 8.07 0.28
CA PHE A 187 -13.43 7.71 -0.76
C PHE A 187 -13.10 6.32 -1.27
N TRP A 188 -13.97 5.36 -0.99
CA TRP A 188 -13.78 3.95 -1.30
C TRP A 188 -15.01 3.31 -1.92
N GLY A 189 -14.80 2.14 -2.52
CA GLY A 189 -15.84 1.35 -3.13
C GLY A 189 -15.30 0.06 -3.75
N SER A 190 -16.20 -0.65 -4.41
CA SER A 190 -15.88 -1.88 -5.13
C SER A 190 -16.80 -2.06 -6.34
N ASP A 191 -16.31 -2.84 -7.31
CA ASP A 191 -17.03 -3.27 -8.50
C ASP A 191 -16.98 -4.80 -8.59
N GLY A 192 -17.96 -5.45 -7.97
CA GLY A 192 -18.02 -6.90 -7.87
C GLY A 192 -18.23 -7.62 -9.21
N ASP A 193 -18.71 -6.92 -10.23
CA ASP A 193 -18.87 -7.49 -11.59
C ASP A 193 -17.50 -7.77 -12.26
N LEU A 194 -16.43 -7.23 -11.70
CA LEU A 194 -15.06 -7.43 -12.16
C LEU A 194 -14.22 -8.31 -11.21
N ALA A 195 -14.83 -9.01 -10.27
CA ALA A 195 -14.12 -9.82 -9.28
C ALA A 195 -13.33 -10.98 -9.92
N ASP A 196 -13.75 -11.44 -11.09
CA ASP A 196 -13.10 -12.49 -11.89
C ASP A 196 -11.87 -12.02 -12.69
N LYS A 197 -11.52 -10.73 -12.66
CA LYS A 197 -10.43 -10.16 -13.47
C LYS A 197 -9.04 -10.29 -12.83
N ILE A 198 -8.98 -10.41 -11.49
CA ILE A 198 -7.76 -10.73 -10.76
C ILE A 198 -8.17 -11.60 -9.58
N TYR A 199 -7.65 -12.83 -9.51
CA TYR A 199 -7.98 -13.74 -8.41
C TYR A 199 -6.92 -14.82 -8.22
N ILE A 200 -6.95 -15.43 -7.04
CA ILE A 200 -6.29 -16.69 -6.68
C ILE A 200 -7.41 -17.62 -6.24
N GLU A 201 -7.64 -18.69 -6.99
CA GLU A 201 -8.79 -19.56 -6.75
C GLU A 201 -8.73 -20.29 -5.41
N ASN A 202 -7.54 -20.76 -5.05
CA ASN A 202 -7.29 -21.46 -3.80
C ASN A 202 -5.80 -21.46 -3.47
N ARG A 203 -5.42 -22.01 -2.31
CA ARG A 203 -4.03 -21.99 -1.81
C ARG A 203 -3.01 -22.75 -2.68
N ASN A 204 -3.47 -23.58 -3.62
CA ASN A 204 -2.61 -24.33 -4.53
C ASN A 204 -2.65 -23.77 -5.96
N SER A 205 -3.32 -22.61 -6.15
CA SER A 205 -3.44 -21.93 -7.42
C SER A 205 -2.49 -20.74 -7.49
N PHE A 206 -2.11 -20.38 -8.72
CA PHE A 206 -1.39 -19.14 -8.98
C PHE A 206 -2.36 -17.98 -9.24
N ILE A 207 -1.85 -16.76 -9.16
CA ILE A 207 -2.61 -15.57 -9.49
C ILE A 207 -2.97 -15.56 -10.98
N ILE A 208 -4.23 -15.29 -11.26
CA ILE A 208 -4.74 -15.09 -12.62
C ILE A 208 -5.11 -13.61 -12.77
N GLN A 209 -4.69 -13.00 -13.86
CA GLN A 209 -4.97 -11.60 -14.14
C GLN A 209 -5.33 -11.36 -15.61
N GLU A 210 -6.51 -10.83 -15.88
CA GLU A 210 -6.89 -10.27 -17.17
C GLU A 210 -6.33 -8.85 -17.33
N GLY A 211 -5.02 -8.72 -17.56
CA GLY A 211 -4.29 -7.45 -17.54
C GLY A 211 -4.89 -6.35 -18.41
N GLN A 212 -5.46 -6.66 -19.58
CA GLN A 212 -6.09 -5.67 -20.46
C GLN A 212 -7.39 -5.12 -19.89
N ALA A 213 -8.22 -5.96 -19.26
CA ALA A 213 -9.47 -5.53 -18.63
C ALA A 213 -9.16 -4.62 -17.43
N VAL A 214 -8.24 -5.02 -16.59
CA VAL A 214 -7.75 -4.23 -15.45
C VAL A 214 -7.19 -2.88 -15.91
N PHE A 215 -6.36 -2.86 -16.95
CA PHE A 215 -5.78 -1.64 -17.50
C PHE A 215 -6.87 -0.66 -18.00
N ARG A 216 -7.84 -1.15 -18.76
CA ARG A 216 -8.95 -0.31 -19.27
C ARG A 216 -9.77 0.27 -18.12
N TRP A 217 -10.13 -0.55 -17.14
CA TRP A 217 -10.87 -0.09 -15.98
C TRP A 217 -10.06 0.96 -15.19
N ALA A 218 -8.82 0.66 -14.84
CA ALA A 218 -7.97 1.54 -14.05
C ALA A 218 -7.78 2.91 -14.73
N THR A 219 -7.49 2.93 -16.03
CA THR A 219 -7.25 4.18 -16.76
C THR A 219 -8.51 5.01 -17.00
N SER A 220 -9.71 4.44 -16.87
CA SER A 220 -10.99 5.16 -17.00
C SER A 220 -11.57 5.58 -15.63
N ALA A 221 -11.54 4.71 -14.62
CA ALA A 221 -12.26 4.90 -13.36
C ALA A 221 -11.46 5.64 -12.29
N LEU A 222 -10.12 5.44 -12.22
CA LEU A 222 -9.36 5.85 -11.02
C LEU A 222 -9.12 7.35 -10.90
N ALA A 223 -8.98 8.10 -11.99
CA ALA A 223 -8.79 9.55 -11.88
C ALA A 223 -10.04 10.26 -11.29
N PRO A 224 -11.29 9.96 -11.72
CA PRO A 224 -12.48 10.48 -11.04
C PRO A 224 -12.56 10.10 -9.55
N ILE A 225 -12.14 8.86 -9.19
CA ILE A 225 -12.09 8.40 -7.79
C ILE A 225 -11.09 9.22 -6.97
N ALA A 226 -9.91 9.46 -7.52
CA ALA A 226 -8.87 10.26 -6.90
C ALA A 226 -9.32 11.70 -6.67
N LEU A 227 -9.98 12.33 -7.65
CA LEU A 227 -10.55 13.67 -7.55
C LEU A 227 -11.66 13.75 -6.49
N LYS A 228 -12.48 12.71 -6.34
CA LYS A 228 -13.48 12.65 -5.26
C LYS A 228 -12.85 12.61 -3.86
N ALA A 229 -11.69 12.00 -3.70
CA ALA A 229 -10.97 12.03 -2.43
C ALA A 229 -10.45 13.44 -2.12
N CYS A 230 -9.94 14.16 -3.11
CA CYS A 230 -9.55 15.58 -2.96
C CYS A 230 -10.76 16.44 -2.58
N GLU A 231 -11.88 16.31 -3.29
CA GLU A 231 -13.14 17.03 -2.98
C GLU A 231 -13.59 16.77 -1.54
N LYS A 232 -13.58 15.51 -1.07
CA LYS A 232 -13.93 15.17 0.32
C LYS A 232 -12.97 15.74 1.36
N ALA A 233 -11.70 15.86 1.01
CA ALA A 233 -10.69 16.44 1.88
C ALA A 233 -10.70 17.98 1.86
N GLY A 234 -11.42 18.61 0.93
CA GLY A 234 -11.39 20.07 0.73
C GLY A 234 -10.05 20.56 0.18
N VAL A 235 -9.30 19.72 -0.53
CA VAL A 235 -7.97 20.02 -1.09
C VAL A 235 -8.09 20.08 -2.61
N ASP A 236 -7.71 21.23 -3.20
CA ASP A 236 -7.64 21.34 -4.66
C ASP A 236 -6.48 20.53 -5.20
N PRO A 237 -6.61 19.82 -6.34
CA PRO A 237 -5.49 19.10 -6.93
C PRO A 237 -4.22 19.93 -7.16
N SER A 238 -4.34 21.24 -7.36
CA SER A 238 -3.19 22.16 -7.46
C SER A 238 -2.40 22.35 -6.16
N GLU A 239 -2.95 21.96 -5.02
CA GLU A 239 -2.31 22.01 -3.69
C GLU A 239 -1.54 20.72 -3.35
N LEU A 240 -1.67 19.68 -4.18
CA LEU A 240 -0.97 18.41 -3.97
C LEU A 240 0.52 18.56 -4.26
N ALA A 241 1.36 18.23 -3.29
CA ALA A 241 2.81 18.10 -3.48
C ALA A 241 3.18 16.73 -4.05
N ALA A 242 2.39 15.69 -3.77
CA ALA A 242 2.67 14.35 -4.25
C ALA A 242 1.39 13.56 -4.59
N PHE A 243 1.54 12.67 -5.57
CA PHE A 243 0.55 11.67 -5.95
C PHE A 243 1.15 10.28 -5.82
N ILE A 244 0.62 9.47 -4.91
CA ILE A 244 1.12 8.16 -4.53
C ILE A 244 0.06 7.09 -4.85
N PRO A 245 -0.09 6.70 -6.11
CA PRO A 245 -0.99 5.60 -6.47
C PRO A 245 -0.36 4.24 -6.14
N HIS A 246 -1.21 3.24 -6.01
CA HIS A 246 -0.76 1.85 -6.05
C HIS A 246 0.15 1.62 -7.26
N GLN A 247 1.32 1.04 -7.00
CA GLN A 247 2.37 0.81 -7.98
C GLN A 247 2.09 -0.49 -8.79
N ALA A 248 0.97 -0.48 -9.53
CA ALA A 248 0.50 -1.64 -10.30
C ALA A 248 1.22 -1.82 -11.64
N ASN A 249 1.38 -0.71 -12.35
CA ASN A 249 1.93 -0.61 -13.70
C ASN A 249 2.23 0.87 -13.97
N LEU A 250 3.43 1.22 -14.41
CA LEU A 250 3.83 2.61 -14.62
C LEU A 250 2.90 3.34 -15.59
N ARG A 251 2.44 2.67 -16.64
CA ARG A 251 1.51 3.25 -17.63
C ARG A 251 0.13 3.59 -17.02
N ILE A 252 -0.32 2.82 -16.03
CA ILE A 252 -1.54 3.15 -15.27
C ILE A 252 -1.30 4.36 -14.39
N VAL A 253 -0.20 4.39 -13.65
CA VAL A 253 0.23 5.52 -12.81
C VAL A 253 0.24 6.81 -13.62
N GLU A 254 0.92 6.82 -14.76
CA GLU A 254 1.01 7.97 -15.67
C GLU A 254 -0.35 8.37 -16.25
N ALA A 255 -1.20 7.40 -16.59
CA ALA A 255 -2.52 7.67 -17.14
C ALA A 255 -3.45 8.37 -16.13
N ILE A 256 -3.37 7.98 -14.84
CA ILE A 256 -4.11 8.64 -13.77
C ILE A 256 -3.54 10.04 -13.53
N ALA A 257 -2.22 10.16 -13.40
CA ALA A 257 -1.53 11.43 -13.13
C ALA A 257 -1.86 12.50 -14.18
N ARG A 258 -1.86 12.14 -15.47
CA ARG A 258 -2.25 13.07 -16.56
C ARG A 258 -3.67 13.61 -16.43
N LYS A 259 -4.59 12.86 -15.82
CA LYS A 259 -6.00 13.23 -15.67
C LYS A 259 -6.31 13.90 -14.33
N LEU A 260 -5.37 13.89 -13.40
CA LEU A 260 -5.56 14.42 -12.05
C LEU A 260 -5.60 15.96 -12.01
N GLY A 261 -5.00 16.63 -12.99
CA GLY A 261 -4.94 18.09 -13.00
C GLY A 261 -3.96 18.70 -12.01
N ALA A 262 -2.97 17.91 -11.56
CA ALA A 262 -1.93 18.29 -10.59
C ALA A 262 -0.52 18.19 -11.20
N PRO A 263 -0.16 19.04 -12.18
CA PRO A 263 1.11 18.92 -12.90
C PRO A 263 2.35 19.20 -12.02
N GLN A 264 2.16 19.89 -10.88
CA GLN A 264 3.20 20.17 -9.90
C GLN A 264 3.48 18.99 -8.95
N ALA A 265 2.52 18.05 -8.82
CA ALA A 265 2.65 16.95 -7.88
C ALA A 265 3.73 15.96 -8.33
N ILE A 266 4.61 15.58 -7.40
CA ILE A 266 5.59 14.52 -7.63
C ILE A 266 4.85 13.19 -7.66
N VAL A 267 4.95 12.48 -8.78
CA VAL A 267 4.28 11.18 -8.97
C VAL A 267 5.22 10.07 -8.53
N ALA A 268 4.78 9.24 -7.59
CA ALA A 268 5.54 8.06 -7.17
C ALA A 268 5.73 7.09 -8.34
N ASN A 269 6.97 6.68 -8.57
CA ASN A 269 7.38 5.76 -9.64
C ASN A 269 8.21 4.59 -9.11
N ASP A 270 8.02 4.24 -7.85
CA ASP A 270 8.80 3.21 -7.14
C ASP A 270 8.70 1.84 -7.82
N ILE A 271 7.62 1.61 -8.56
CA ILE A 271 7.40 0.39 -9.36
C ILE A 271 8.57 0.04 -10.28
N VAL A 272 9.31 1.02 -10.78
CA VAL A 272 10.40 0.79 -11.73
C VAL A 272 11.45 -0.16 -11.16
N THR A 273 11.76 -0.05 -9.88
CA THR A 273 12.77 -0.86 -9.19
C THR A 273 12.21 -1.78 -8.10
N ALA A 274 10.99 -1.52 -7.65
CA ALA A 274 10.33 -2.32 -6.63
C ALA A 274 9.45 -3.44 -7.20
N GLY A 275 8.88 -3.24 -8.39
CA GLY A 275 7.80 -4.08 -8.91
C GLY A 275 6.47 -3.80 -8.19
N ASN A 276 5.45 -4.58 -8.51
CA ASN A 276 4.15 -4.49 -7.87
C ASN A 276 4.13 -5.30 -6.57
N THR A 277 4.23 -4.62 -5.43
CA THR A 277 4.16 -5.20 -4.09
C THR A 277 2.75 -5.13 -3.46
N SER A 278 1.70 -5.05 -4.28
CA SER A 278 0.29 -5.04 -3.84
C SER A 278 0.01 -3.99 -2.76
N SER A 279 -0.54 -4.39 -1.60
CA SER A 279 -0.87 -3.50 -0.48
C SER A 279 0.33 -2.75 0.08
N ALA A 280 1.53 -3.29 -0.03
CA ALA A 280 2.75 -2.65 0.44
C ALA A 280 3.21 -1.46 -0.42
N SER A 281 2.75 -1.37 -1.66
CA SER A 281 3.33 -0.48 -2.67
C SER A 281 3.23 1.02 -2.34
N ILE A 282 2.11 1.46 -1.77
CA ILE A 282 1.90 2.87 -1.39
C ILE A 282 2.80 3.26 -0.20
N PRO A 283 2.73 2.58 0.97
CA PRO A 283 3.55 2.96 2.11
C PRO A 283 5.05 2.75 1.86
N LEU A 284 5.44 1.78 1.03
CA LEU A 284 6.83 1.58 0.63
C LEU A 284 7.34 2.74 -0.23
N ALA A 285 6.58 3.15 -1.25
CA ALA A 285 6.92 4.29 -2.09
C ALA A 285 7.04 5.58 -1.27
N LEU A 286 6.06 5.84 -0.37
CA LEU A 286 6.09 7.00 0.54
C LEU A 286 7.33 6.98 1.44
N SER A 287 7.63 5.86 2.11
CA SER A 287 8.81 5.74 2.96
C SER A 287 10.08 6.13 2.20
N ARG A 288 10.25 5.62 0.98
CA ARG A 288 11.42 5.90 0.15
C ARG A 288 11.50 7.35 -0.33
N MET A 289 10.36 7.93 -0.72
CA MET A 289 10.31 9.33 -1.14
C MET A 289 10.65 10.28 0.03
N LEU A 290 10.19 9.95 1.25
CA LEU A 290 10.54 10.69 2.46
C LEU A 290 12.02 10.53 2.82
N GLU A 291 12.57 9.32 2.75
CA GLU A 291 14.00 9.06 2.97
C GLU A 291 14.90 9.83 2.00
N ARG A 292 14.43 10.07 0.77
CA ARG A 292 15.14 10.88 -0.24
C ARG A 292 14.87 12.39 -0.14
N GLY A 293 13.97 12.80 0.77
CA GLY A 293 13.59 14.22 0.94
C GLY A 293 12.84 14.79 -0.27
N GLU A 294 12.13 13.96 -1.03
CA GLU A 294 11.44 14.38 -2.25
C GLU A 294 10.11 15.11 -1.96
N ILE A 295 9.48 14.83 -0.82
CA ILE A 295 8.19 15.41 -0.45
C ILE A 295 8.35 16.26 0.82
N PRO A 296 7.99 17.55 0.81
CA PRO A 296 8.07 18.39 2.00
C PRO A 296 7.13 17.94 3.11
N SER A 297 7.60 17.92 4.36
CA SER A 297 6.74 17.76 5.54
C SER A 297 5.68 18.85 5.61
N GLY A 298 4.47 18.50 6.06
CA GLY A 298 3.32 19.40 6.13
C GLY A 298 2.57 19.61 4.81
N SER A 299 3.09 19.09 3.69
CA SER A 299 2.43 19.17 2.39
C SER A 299 1.34 18.09 2.22
N HIS A 300 0.48 18.24 1.20
CA HIS A 300 -0.56 17.28 0.90
C HIS A 300 -0.10 16.21 -0.10
N ALA A 301 -0.38 14.95 0.22
CA ALA A 301 -0.19 13.82 -0.68
C ALA A 301 -1.51 13.06 -0.89
N LEU A 302 -1.84 12.78 -2.15
CA LEU A 302 -3.00 11.97 -2.52
C LEU A 302 -2.58 10.51 -2.68
N LEU A 303 -3.21 9.63 -1.90
CA LEU A 303 -3.05 8.18 -1.97
C LEU A 303 -4.23 7.58 -2.70
N ILE A 304 -4.00 6.60 -3.58
CA ILE A 304 -5.05 5.77 -4.16
C ILE A 304 -4.59 4.33 -4.32
N GLY A 305 -5.23 3.43 -3.56
CA GLY A 305 -5.10 1.98 -3.69
C GLY A 305 -6.23 1.42 -4.54
N PHE A 306 -5.92 0.45 -5.37
CA PHE A 306 -6.90 -0.28 -6.19
C PHE A 306 -6.36 -1.68 -6.52
N GLY A 307 -7.25 -2.64 -6.69
CA GLY A 307 -6.84 -4.03 -6.97
C GLY A 307 -8.01 -4.99 -7.10
N ALA A 308 -7.71 -6.26 -6.92
CA ALA A 308 -8.70 -7.33 -7.06
C ALA A 308 -9.99 -7.06 -6.30
N GLY A 309 -11.13 -7.44 -6.92
CA GLY A 309 -12.43 -7.26 -6.32
C GLY A 309 -13.47 -6.48 -7.12
N MET A 310 -13.29 -5.52 -8.02
CA MET A 310 -12.22 -4.52 -7.99
C MET A 310 -12.45 -3.56 -6.81
N CYS A 311 -11.60 -3.62 -5.81
CA CYS A 311 -11.69 -2.69 -4.69
C CYS A 311 -10.83 -1.44 -4.93
N TYR A 312 -11.27 -0.29 -4.41
CA TYR A 312 -10.49 0.95 -4.44
C TYR A 312 -10.70 1.78 -3.17
N ALA A 313 -9.69 2.53 -2.78
CA ALA A 313 -9.76 3.53 -1.74
C ALA A 313 -8.76 4.65 -2.00
N ALA A 314 -9.22 5.89 -1.87
CA ALA A 314 -8.40 7.08 -2.04
C ALA A 314 -8.59 8.04 -0.87
N GLN A 315 -7.52 8.73 -0.47
CA GLN A 315 -7.54 9.72 0.59
C GLN A 315 -6.36 10.67 0.48
N VAL A 316 -6.56 11.92 0.91
CA VAL A 316 -5.47 12.89 1.03
C VAL A 316 -4.89 12.79 2.45
N ILE A 317 -3.59 12.85 2.55
CA ILE A 317 -2.89 12.94 3.84
C ILE A 317 -2.00 14.19 3.88
N THR A 318 -1.78 14.70 5.09
CA THR A 318 -0.65 15.60 5.35
C THR A 318 0.60 14.74 5.58
N VAL A 319 1.66 15.04 4.86
CA VAL A 319 2.96 14.35 4.96
C VAL A 319 3.60 14.65 6.32
N PRO A 320 4.05 13.62 7.07
CA PRO A 320 4.64 13.81 8.39
C PRO A 320 5.95 14.57 8.42
#